data_5d0e49e812b6a7df01c8ae950f9f0e3c
#
_entry.id   5d0e49e812b6a7df01c8ae950f9f0e3c
#
_cell.length_a   1.000
_cell.length_b   1.000
_cell.length_c   1.000
_cell.angle_alpha   90.00
_cell.angle_beta   90.00
_cell.angle_gamma   90.00
#
_symmetry.space_group_name_H-M   'P 1'
#
loop_
_entity.id
_entity.type
_entity.pdbx_description
1 polymer ?
#
loop_
_entity_poly.entity_id
_entity_poly.type
_entity_poly.pdbx_seq_one_letter_code
_entity_poly.pdbx_strand_id
1 'polypeptide(L)'
;MSVNYRHAYFTVCSLKLYLIFRIVIIAIQQYVNCELPDIQAGFKKDRGMRDQIANIHWIIEKAREFQKNIYLCFTDYAKAFDCVDHNKLWKILKEMGIPHHLICLLRNLYAGQEATVRTGHGTTDWFQIGKGVR
;
A
#
# COMPACT_ATOMS: atom_id res chain seq x y z
N MET A 1 19.40 1.50 16.85
CA MET A 1 19.90 2.45 15.85
C MET A 1 18.89 2.49 14.71
N SER A 2 17.95 3.46 14.71
CA SER A 2 16.93 3.56 13.67
C SER A 2 17.52 4.33 12.48
N VAL A 3 17.77 3.63 11.39
CA VAL A 3 18.24 4.26 10.15
C VAL A 3 17.04 4.91 9.48
N ASN A 4 17.03 6.23 9.40
CA ASN A 4 15.99 7.02 8.77
C ASN A 4 16.17 6.97 7.23
N TYR A 5 15.46 6.09 6.56
CA TYR A 5 15.49 5.90 5.09
C TYR A 5 14.73 6.98 4.31
N ARG A 6 14.76 8.23 4.72
CA ARG A 6 13.93 9.28 4.11
C ARG A 6 14.37 9.77 2.72
N HIS A 7 15.45 9.26 2.13
CA HIS A 7 15.94 9.77 0.82
C HIS A 7 16.48 8.63 -0.05
N ALA A 8 15.61 7.73 -0.48
CA ALA A 8 15.93 6.88 -1.62
C ALA A 8 15.57 7.68 -2.91
N TYR A 9 16.57 8.12 -3.64
CA TYR A 9 16.35 8.72 -4.95
C TYR A 9 16.17 7.61 -5.98
N PHE A 10 14.93 7.43 -6.46
CA PHE A 10 14.70 6.69 -7.68
C PHE A 10 15.22 7.52 -8.84
N THR A 11 16.25 7.06 -9.52
CA THR A 11 16.62 7.61 -10.82
C THR A 11 15.53 7.21 -11.79
N VAL A 12 14.55 8.08 -11.96
CA VAL A 12 13.38 7.82 -12.79
C VAL A 12 13.81 7.87 -14.25
N CYS A 13 13.82 6.73 -14.84
CA CYS A 13 13.78 6.58 -16.27
C CYS A 13 12.53 7.28 -16.82
N SER A 14 12.75 8.26 -17.67
CA SER A 14 11.85 8.91 -18.63
C SER A 14 10.36 9.13 -18.23
N LEU A 15 9.88 10.33 -18.49
CA LEU A 15 8.48 10.78 -18.35
C LEU A 15 7.45 9.77 -18.93
N LYS A 16 7.80 9.04 -19.99
CA LYS A 16 6.98 7.98 -20.59
C LYS A 16 6.70 6.83 -19.63
N LEU A 17 7.70 6.36 -18.89
CA LEU A 17 7.54 5.27 -17.92
C LEU A 17 6.63 5.71 -16.76
N TYR A 18 6.78 6.93 -16.29
CA TYR A 18 5.91 7.50 -15.28
C TYR A 18 4.44 7.58 -15.73
N LEU A 19 4.20 8.00 -16.98
CA LEU A 19 2.84 8.06 -17.55
C LEU A 19 2.22 6.66 -17.67
N ILE A 20 2.97 5.68 -18.16
CA ILE A 20 2.52 4.28 -18.24
C ILE A 20 2.17 3.76 -16.84
N PHE A 21 3.03 3.99 -15.87
CA PHE A 21 2.78 3.60 -14.47
C PHE A 21 1.47 4.21 -13.94
N ARG A 22 1.24 5.50 -14.15
CA ARG A 22 0.02 6.20 -13.74
C ARG A 22 -1.23 5.59 -14.39
N ILE A 23 -1.18 5.29 -15.67
CA ILE A 23 -2.31 4.68 -16.41
C ILE A 23 -2.60 3.28 -15.84
N VAL A 24 -1.59 2.46 -15.60
CA VAL A 24 -1.73 1.11 -15.03
C VAL A 24 -2.33 1.18 -13.64
N ILE A 25 -1.87 2.08 -12.79
CA ILE A 25 -2.41 2.28 -11.43
C ILE A 25 -3.89 2.68 -11.48
N ILE A 26 -4.25 3.64 -12.33
CA ILE A 26 -5.65 4.10 -12.47
C ILE A 26 -6.54 2.95 -12.96
N ALA A 27 -6.09 2.16 -13.94
CA ALA A 27 -6.83 1.02 -14.44
C ALA A 27 -7.06 -0.03 -13.34
N ILE A 28 -6.02 -0.37 -12.57
CA ILE A 28 -6.11 -1.34 -11.48
C ILE A 28 -7.00 -0.83 -10.35
N GLN A 29 -6.96 0.45 -10.04
CA GLN A 29 -7.75 1.05 -8.96
C GLN A 29 -9.26 0.86 -9.17
N GLN A 30 -9.73 0.82 -10.41
CA GLN A 30 -11.15 0.55 -10.71
C GLN A 30 -11.54 -0.87 -10.27
N TYR A 31 -10.72 -1.87 -10.55
CA TYR A 31 -10.97 -3.26 -10.12
C TYR A 31 -10.88 -3.40 -8.60
N VAL A 32 -9.82 -2.87 -8.00
CA VAL A 32 -9.60 -2.94 -6.55
C VAL A 32 -10.76 -2.31 -5.77
N ASN A 33 -11.27 -1.17 -6.21
CA ASN A 33 -12.39 -0.50 -5.54
C ASN A 33 -13.68 -1.33 -5.54
N CYS A 34 -13.89 -2.18 -6.53
CA CYS A 34 -15.05 -3.07 -6.59
C CYS A 34 -14.91 -4.28 -5.64
N GLU A 35 -13.67 -4.75 -5.44
CA GLU A 35 -13.39 -5.96 -4.64
C GLU A 35 -13.15 -5.66 -3.16
N LEU A 36 -12.85 -4.40 -2.80
CA LEU A 36 -12.61 -4.04 -1.41
C LEU A 36 -13.91 -4.11 -0.60
N PRO A 37 -13.91 -4.82 0.54
CA PRO A 37 -15.08 -4.91 1.40
C PRO A 37 -15.51 -3.52 1.92
N ASP A 38 -16.79 -3.38 2.23
CA ASP A 38 -17.35 -2.10 2.70
C ASP A 38 -16.79 -1.62 4.04
N ILE A 39 -16.28 -2.55 4.84
CA ILE A 39 -15.60 -2.21 6.12
C ILE A 39 -14.23 -1.56 5.90
N GLN A 40 -13.62 -1.73 4.73
CA GLN A 40 -12.33 -1.12 4.41
C GLN A 40 -12.48 0.38 4.22
N ALA A 41 -11.85 1.16 5.07
CA ALA A 41 -11.86 2.62 4.99
C ALA A 41 -10.53 3.21 4.49
N GLY A 42 -9.42 2.55 4.82
CA GLY A 42 -8.10 3.00 4.40
C GLY A 42 -7.93 2.91 2.88
N PHE A 43 -7.43 4.00 2.26
CA PHE A 43 -7.15 4.11 0.82
C PHE A 43 -8.35 3.91 -0.11
N LYS A 44 -9.58 3.89 0.41
CA LYS A 44 -10.81 3.83 -0.38
C LYS A 44 -11.31 5.25 -0.66
N LYS A 45 -11.71 5.51 -1.91
CA LYS A 45 -12.31 6.79 -2.30
C LYS A 45 -13.59 7.05 -1.48
N ASP A 46 -13.82 8.29 -1.12
CA ASP A 46 -14.99 8.76 -0.37
C ASP A 46 -15.15 8.13 1.03
N ARG A 47 -14.07 7.55 1.59
CA ARG A 47 -13.99 7.07 2.97
C ARG A 47 -12.90 7.82 3.73
N GLY A 48 -13.28 8.42 4.85
CA GLY A 48 -12.39 9.25 5.65
C GLY A 48 -12.11 8.69 7.04
N MET A 49 -11.01 9.12 7.63
CA MET A 49 -10.70 8.81 9.03
C MET A 49 -11.78 9.35 9.98
N ARG A 50 -12.42 10.49 9.65
CA ARG A 50 -13.50 11.09 10.46
C ARG A 50 -14.70 10.17 10.58
N ASP A 51 -15.06 9.47 9.49
CA ASP A 51 -16.20 8.54 9.49
C ASP A 51 -15.92 7.34 10.41
N GLN A 52 -14.68 6.85 10.41
CA GLN A 52 -14.28 5.75 11.29
C GLN A 52 -14.25 6.15 12.76
N ILE A 53 -13.79 7.35 13.05
CA ILE A 53 -13.85 7.92 14.41
C ILE A 53 -15.31 8.06 14.86
N ALA A 54 -16.19 8.58 14.00
CA ALA A 54 -17.62 8.70 14.29
C ALA A 54 -18.26 7.34 14.55
N ASN A 55 -17.93 6.31 13.78
CA ASN A 55 -18.41 4.95 13.98
C ASN A 55 -18.00 4.40 15.36
N ILE A 56 -16.72 4.60 15.75
CA ILE A 56 -16.25 4.17 17.08
C ILE A 56 -16.99 4.93 18.19
N HIS A 57 -17.15 6.23 18.05
CA HIS A 57 -17.92 7.04 19.00
C HIS A 57 -19.36 6.53 19.15
N TRP A 58 -20.02 6.28 18.02
CA TRP A 58 -21.37 5.75 18.02
C TRP A 58 -21.47 4.38 18.71
N ILE A 59 -20.52 3.47 18.49
CA ILE A 59 -20.46 2.18 19.17
C ILE A 59 -20.31 2.35 20.67
N ILE A 60 -19.42 3.26 21.10
CA ILE A 60 -19.20 3.54 22.53
C ILE A 60 -20.48 4.12 23.18
N GLU A 61 -21.15 5.05 22.52
CA GLU A 61 -22.39 5.64 23.01
C GLU A 61 -23.49 4.59 23.14
N LYS A 62 -23.66 3.74 22.13
CA LYS A 62 -24.64 2.64 22.19
C LYS A 62 -24.29 1.61 23.26
N ALA A 63 -23.07 1.28 23.45
CA ALA A 63 -22.65 0.39 24.52
C ALA A 63 -22.97 0.97 25.91
N ARG A 64 -22.80 2.29 26.11
CA ARG A 64 -23.18 2.99 27.34
C ARG A 64 -24.69 3.00 27.53
N GLU A 65 -25.48 3.32 26.50
CA GLU A 65 -26.93 3.33 26.53
C GLU A 65 -27.50 1.96 26.96
N PHE A 66 -26.93 0.86 26.42
CA PHE A 66 -27.37 -0.49 26.74
C PHE A 66 -26.61 -1.14 27.91
N GLN A 67 -25.78 -0.39 28.60
CA GLN A 67 -24.92 -0.88 29.70
C GLN A 67 -24.14 -2.14 29.35
N LYS A 68 -23.61 -2.21 28.11
CA LYS A 68 -22.80 -3.33 27.60
C LYS A 68 -21.33 -2.97 27.63
N ASN A 69 -20.52 -3.90 28.12
CA ASN A 69 -19.06 -3.77 28.02
C ASN A 69 -18.64 -4.02 26.59
N ILE A 70 -17.74 -3.17 26.08
CA ILE A 70 -17.06 -3.35 24.80
C ILE A 70 -15.57 -3.44 25.02
N TYR A 71 -14.91 -4.23 24.19
CA TYR A 71 -13.47 -4.38 24.19
C TYR A 71 -12.96 -4.01 22.80
N LEU A 72 -12.01 -3.07 22.74
CA LEU A 72 -11.41 -2.60 21.50
C LEU A 72 -9.96 -3.06 21.45
N CYS A 73 -9.55 -3.62 20.31
CA CYS A 73 -8.17 -3.97 20.02
C CYS A 73 -7.72 -3.22 18.77
N PHE A 74 -6.63 -2.48 18.87
CA PHE A 74 -6.02 -1.77 17.75
C PHE A 74 -4.73 -2.48 17.37
N THR A 75 -4.61 -2.84 16.08
CA THR A 75 -3.41 -3.46 15.53
C THR A 75 -2.76 -2.49 14.56
N ASP A 76 -1.51 -2.15 14.80
CA ASP A 76 -0.69 -1.35 13.90
C ASP A 76 0.44 -2.19 13.31
N TYR A 77 0.61 -2.15 11.99
CA TYR A 77 1.64 -2.90 11.29
C TYR A 77 2.88 -2.03 11.06
N ALA A 78 3.97 -2.38 11.72
CA ALA A 78 5.25 -1.76 11.45
C ALA A 78 5.72 -2.11 10.02
N LYS A 79 6.02 -1.08 9.22
CA LYS A 79 6.56 -1.25 7.85
C LYS A 79 5.69 -2.11 6.92
N ALA A 80 4.36 -1.96 6.99
CA ALA A 80 3.42 -2.77 6.20
C ALA A 80 3.77 -2.80 4.70
N PHE A 81 4.09 -1.66 4.11
CA PHE A 81 4.44 -1.55 2.69
C PHE A 81 5.83 -2.11 2.35
N ASP A 82 6.79 -2.00 3.25
CA ASP A 82 8.16 -2.49 3.03
C ASP A 82 8.26 -4.02 3.09
N CYS A 83 7.30 -4.69 3.72
CA CYS A 83 7.30 -6.13 3.94
C CYS A 83 6.48 -6.91 2.89
N VAL A 84 5.86 -6.24 1.92
CA VAL A 84 5.02 -6.90 0.92
C VAL A 84 5.86 -7.82 0.03
N ASP A 85 5.49 -9.10 0.02
CA ASP A 85 6.06 -10.09 -0.90
C ASP A 85 5.44 -9.93 -2.29
N HIS A 86 6.26 -9.71 -3.30
CA HIS A 86 5.80 -9.47 -4.67
C HIS A 86 5.02 -10.67 -5.24
N ASN A 87 5.46 -11.91 -4.98
CA ASN A 87 4.79 -13.09 -5.51
C ASN A 87 3.38 -13.26 -4.90
N LYS A 88 3.24 -13.00 -3.60
CA LYS A 88 1.93 -12.98 -2.93
C LYS A 88 1.05 -11.87 -3.47
N LEU A 89 1.62 -10.70 -3.72
CA LEU A 89 0.89 -9.58 -4.32
C LEU A 89 0.31 -9.96 -5.69
N TRP A 90 1.11 -10.57 -6.58
CA TRP A 90 0.64 -10.99 -7.90
C TRP A 90 -0.47 -12.04 -7.83
N LYS A 91 -0.40 -12.94 -6.86
CA LYS A 91 -1.44 -13.93 -6.63
C LYS A 91 -2.75 -13.29 -6.21
N ILE A 92 -2.71 -12.39 -5.23
CA ILE A 92 -3.90 -11.66 -4.75
C ILE A 92 -4.53 -10.83 -5.87
N LEU A 93 -3.74 -10.08 -6.64
CA LEU A 93 -4.25 -9.29 -7.76
C LEU A 93 -4.96 -10.17 -8.81
N LYS A 94 -4.46 -11.37 -9.06
CA LYS A 94 -5.10 -12.35 -9.94
C LYS A 94 -6.42 -12.86 -9.35
N GLU A 95 -6.45 -13.17 -8.04
CA GLU A 95 -7.65 -13.60 -7.32
C GLU A 95 -8.75 -12.53 -7.31
N MET A 96 -8.37 -11.24 -7.27
CA MET A 96 -9.26 -10.09 -7.41
C MET A 96 -9.76 -9.86 -8.84
N GLY A 97 -9.48 -10.75 -9.80
CA GLY A 97 -9.95 -10.65 -11.17
C GLY A 97 -9.24 -9.58 -12.01
N ILE A 98 -8.11 -9.05 -11.57
CA ILE A 98 -7.37 -8.08 -12.36
C ILE A 98 -6.82 -8.74 -13.64
N PRO A 99 -7.03 -8.12 -14.82
CA PRO A 99 -6.57 -8.66 -16.10
C PRO A 99 -5.08 -8.97 -16.10
N HIS A 100 -4.72 -10.14 -16.63
CA HIS A 100 -3.37 -10.66 -16.61
C HIS A 100 -2.33 -9.69 -17.22
N HIS A 101 -2.69 -8.97 -18.28
CA HIS A 101 -1.78 -8.01 -18.93
C HIS A 101 -1.41 -6.85 -17.99
N LEU A 102 -2.33 -6.38 -17.12
CA LEU A 102 -2.04 -5.33 -16.14
C LEU A 102 -1.10 -5.86 -15.04
N ILE A 103 -1.30 -7.10 -14.61
CA ILE A 103 -0.41 -7.76 -13.65
C ILE A 103 1.00 -7.93 -14.25
N CYS A 104 1.09 -8.33 -15.52
CA CYS A 104 2.38 -8.43 -16.21
C CYS A 104 3.10 -7.08 -16.32
N LEU A 105 2.38 -6.01 -16.63
CA LEU A 105 2.95 -4.66 -16.65
C LEU A 105 3.50 -4.25 -15.28
N LEU A 106 2.74 -4.49 -14.21
CA LEU A 106 3.24 -4.24 -12.84
C LEU A 106 4.47 -5.08 -12.52
N ARG A 107 4.45 -6.38 -12.81
CA ARG A 107 5.61 -7.25 -12.58
C ARG A 107 6.86 -6.74 -13.29
N ASN A 108 6.73 -6.31 -14.53
CA ASN A 108 7.84 -5.74 -15.28
C ASN A 108 8.36 -4.44 -14.67
N LEU A 109 7.47 -3.60 -14.08
CA LEU A 109 7.87 -2.39 -13.38
C LEU A 109 8.66 -2.67 -12.09
N TYR A 110 8.34 -3.78 -11.40
CA TYR A 110 9.05 -4.21 -10.19
C TYR A 110 10.25 -5.12 -10.47
N ALA A 111 10.36 -5.67 -11.68
CA ALA A 111 11.46 -6.55 -12.06
C ALA A 111 12.77 -5.77 -12.19
N GLY A 112 13.81 -6.29 -11.53
CA GLY A 112 15.15 -5.70 -11.63
C GLY A 112 15.29 -4.30 -11.04
N GLN A 113 14.41 -3.91 -10.12
CA GLN A 113 14.56 -2.64 -9.41
C GLN A 113 15.77 -2.69 -8.49
N GLU A 114 16.60 -1.68 -8.59
CA GLU A 114 17.79 -1.48 -7.76
C GLU A 114 17.67 -0.15 -7.01
N ALA A 115 18.24 -0.10 -5.83
CA ALA A 115 18.31 1.10 -5.02
C ALA A 115 19.72 1.34 -4.48
N THR A 116 20.00 2.59 -4.20
CA THR A 116 21.18 3.03 -3.43
C THR A 116 20.72 4.00 -2.37
N VAL A 117 21.38 4.02 -1.23
CA VAL A 117 21.05 4.91 -0.11
C VAL A 117 22.15 5.95 0.02
N ARG A 118 21.76 7.21 0.01
CA ARG A 118 22.68 8.33 0.29
C ARG A 118 22.72 8.57 1.79
N THR A 119 23.91 8.46 2.35
CA THR A 119 24.19 8.76 3.76
C THR A 119 25.05 10.03 3.87
N GLY A 120 25.25 10.54 5.08
CA GLY A 120 26.18 11.65 5.33
C GLY A 120 27.65 11.34 4.98
N HIS A 121 27.98 10.05 4.76
CA HIS A 121 29.34 9.57 4.45
C HIS A 121 29.51 9.11 2.99
N GLY A 122 28.48 9.29 2.14
CA GLY A 122 28.48 8.86 0.74
C GLY A 122 27.24 8.05 0.36
N THR A 123 27.32 7.38 -0.80
CA THR A 123 26.27 6.48 -1.30
C THR A 123 26.71 5.02 -1.10
N THR A 124 25.74 4.15 -0.80
CA THR A 124 25.97 2.71 -0.78
C THR A 124 26.14 2.16 -2.19
N ASP A 125 26.64 0.94 -2.30
CA ASP A 125 26.55 0.17 -3.54
C ASP A 125 25.07 -0.08 -3.89
N TRP A 126 24.83 -0.33 -5.19
CA TRP A 126 23.50 -0.69 -5.68
C TRP A 126 23.08 -2.05 -5.16
N PHE A 127 21.86 -2.16 -4.66
CA PHE A 127 21.29 -3.43 -4.23
C PHE A 127 19.90 -3.63 -4.82
N GLN A 128 19.55 -4.90 -5.08
CA GLN A 128 18.26 -5.25 -5.66
C GLN A 128 17.13 -5.18 -4.62
N ILE A 129 15.97 -4.68 -5.05
CA ILE A 129 14.75 -4.62 -4.24
C ILE A 129 13.94 -5.89 -4.52
N GLY A 130 13.90 -6.81 -3.54
CA GLY A 130 13.18 -8.08 -3.65
C GLY A 130 11.78 -8.09 -3.03
N LYS A 131 11.42 -7.04 -2.27
CA LYS A 131 10.13 -6.92 -1.56
C LYS A 131 9.80 -5.47 -1.27
N GLY A 132 8.55 -5.24 -0.89
CA GLY A 132 8.03 -3.92 -0.60
C GLY A 132 7.36 -3.27 -1.80
N VAL A 133 6.44 -2.34 -1.51
CA VAL A 133 5.71 -1.54 -2.51
C VAL A 133 5.76 -0.07 -2.10
N ARG A 134 6.00 0.81 -3.08
CA ARG A 134 6.01 2.27 -2.90
C ARG A 134 5.34 2.96 -4.07
#